data_46b919819fcfb710004ee0dc7750917d
#
_entry.id   46b919819fcfb710004ee0dc7750917d
#
_cell.length_a   1.000
_cell.length_b   1.000
_cell.length_c   1.000
_cell.angle_alpha   90.00
_cell.angle_beta   90.00
_cell.angle_gamma   90.00
#
_symmetry.space_group_name_H-M   'P 1'
#
loop_
_entity.id
_entity.type
_entity.pdbx_description
1 polymer ?
#
loop_
_entity_poly.entity_id
_entity_poly.type
_entity_poly.pdbx_seq_one_letter_code
_entity_poly.pdbx_strand_id
1 'polypeptide(L)'
;HITDQVDDVMSFIKSPKLDFRIFNLKNILDDLTTELIIPNDVKLSISSKSCRVKWDETKIRVILTNLLQNAIQSVGVEGSVKLGISESAELITISVIDSGPGIPEENIEKIFEPLFTTKKTGTGLGLASCKQIIDMHGGNITVKNNPTTFTIKISKNPKS
;
A
#
# COMPACT_ATOMS: atom_id res chain seq x y z
N HIS A 1 -4.21 5.56 17.66
CA HIS A 1 -4.46 4.66 18.77
C HIS A 1 -3.17 4.08 19.30
N ILE A 2 -2.96 4.07 20.60
CA ILE A 2 -1.70 3.59 21.21
C ILE A 2 -1.47 2.12 20.89
N THR A 3 -2.51 1.29 20.94
CA THR A 3 -2.42 -0.13 20.65
C THR A 3 -1.99 -0.39 19.21
N ASP A 4 -2.55 0.34 18.24
CA ASP A 4 -2.20 0.20 16.83
C ASP A 4 -0.74 0.59 16.58
N GLN A 5 -0.25 1.64 17.26
CA GLN A 5 1.14 2.07 17.16
C GLN A 5 2.12 1.04 17.70
N VAL A 6 1.77 0.40 18.82
CA VAL A 6 2.59 -0.67 19.40
C VAL A 6 2.64 -1.87 18.46
N ASP A 7 1.51 -2.26 17.87
CA ASP A 7 1.45 -3.36 16.91
C ASP A 7 2.29 -3.07 15.68
N ASP A 8 2.27 -1.84 15.16
CA ASP A 8 3.10 -1.43 14.01
C ASP A 8 4.58 -1.57 14.32
N VAL A 9 5.02 -1.11 15.50
CA VAL A 9 6.41 -1.22 15.93
C VAL A 9 6.82 -2.68 16.04
N MET A 10 6.00 -3.51 16.67
CA MET A 10 6.28 -4.94 16.84
C MET A 10 6.35 -5.65 15.48
N SER A 11 5.47 -5.32 14.55
CA SER A 11 5.49 -5.90 13.21
C SER A 11 6.76 -5.52 12.46
N PHE A 12 7.25 -4.29 12.62
CA PHE A 12 8.48 -3.85 11.98
C PHE A 12 9.73 -4.53 12.54
N ILE A 13 9.79 -4.70 13.87
CA ILE A 13 10.96 -5.30 14.56
C ILE A 13 11.06 -6.79 14.26
N LYS A 14 9.95 -7.51 14.20
CA LYS A 14 9.94 -8.93 13.85
C LYS A 14 10.26 -9.08 12.36
N SER A 15 11.34 -9.80 12.04
CA SER A 15 11.63 -10.21 10.67
C SER A 15 10.74 -11.40 10.33
N PRO A 16 9.53 -11.21 9.81
CA PRO A 16 8.63 -12.31 9.56
C PRO A 16 9.11 -13.10 8.36
N LYS A 17 9.02 -14.42 8.45
CA LYS A 17 9.08 -15.25 7.26
C LYS A 17 7.81 -15.03 6.47
N LEU A 18 7.94 -14.84 5.16
CA LEU A 18 6.79 -14.77 4.30
C LEU A 18 6.19 -16.16 4.10
N ASP A 19 4.86 -16.23 4.09
CA ASP A 19 4.12 -17.44 3.81
C ASP A 19 3.51 -17.32 2.41
N PHE A 20 4.27 -17.71 1.39
CA PHE A 20 3.83 -17.61 0.00
C PHE A 20 2.73 -18.63 -0.31
N ARG A 21 1.59 -18.15 -0.78
CA ARG A 21 0.47 -18.97 -1.21
C ARG A 21 -0.10 -18.44 -2.52
N ILE A 22 -0.67 -19.34 -3.30
CA ILE A 22 -1.37 -18.96 -4.53
C ILE A 22 -2.76 -18.46 -4.15
N PHE A 23 -3.07 -17.24 -4.56
CA PHE A 23 -4.42 -16.68 -4.35
C PHE A 23 -4.75 -15.69 -5.47
N ASN A 24 -6.02 -15.28 -5.53
CA ASN A 24 -6.46 -14.27 -6.48
C ASN A 24 -6.46 -12.90 -5.79
N LEU A 25 -5.67 -11.98 -6.32
CA LEU A 25 -5.55 -10.63 -5.77
C LEU A 25 -6.90 -9.92 -5.70
N LYS A 26 -7.82 -10.24 -6.62
CA LYS A 26 -9.18 -9.69 -6.61
C LYS A 26 -9.90 -9.88 -5.28
N ASN A 27 -9.65 -10.97 -4.57
CA ASN A 27 -10.31 -11.22 -3.28
C ASN A 27 -9.96 -10.14 -2.25
N ILE A 28 -8.69 -9.74 -2.18
CA ILE A 28 -8.27 -8.64 -1.30
C ILE A 28 -8.92 -7.33 -1.76
N LEU A 29 -8.91 -7.06 -3.06
CA LEU A 29 -9.44 -5.82 -3.60
C LEU A 29 -10.95 -5.67 -3.35
N ASP A 30 -11.69 -6.76 -3.49
CA ASP A 30 -13.13 -6.78 -3.21
C ASP A 30 -13.40 -6.50 -1.72
N ASP A 31 -12.63 -7.13 -0.83
CA ASP A 31 -12.75 -6.90 0.61
C ASP A 31 -12.48 -5.43 0.96
N LEU A 32 -11.42 -4.86 0.41
CA LEU A 32 -11.05 -3.45 0.70
C LEU A 32 -12.11 -2.47 0.20
N THR A 33 -12.77 -2.79 -0.91
CA THR A 33 -13.85 -1.95 -1.45
C THR A 33 -14.99 -1.80 -0.44
N THR A 34 -15.27 -2.84 0.35
CA THR A 34 -16.36 -2.83 1.33
C THR A 34 -15.92 -2.43 2.73
N GLU A 35 -14.66 -2.66 3.09
CA GLU A 35 -14.16 -2.44 4.45
C GLU A 35 -13.69 -1.01 4.72
N LEU A 36 -13.21 -0.30 3.69
CA LEU A 36 -12.65 1.03 3.88
C LEU A 36 -13.74 2.07 4.16
N ILE A 37 -13.48 2.91 5.16
CA ILE A 37 -14.36 4.03 5.50
C ILE A 37 -13.89 5.26 4.72
N ILE A 38 -14.80 5.84 3.92
CA ILE A 38 -14.49 6.93 3.01
C ILE A 38 -15.39 8.13 3.29
N PRO A 39 -14.84 9.36 3.34
CA PRO A 39 -15.68 10.56 3.40
C PRO A 39 -16.65 10.63 2.21
N ASN A 40 -17.83 11.23 2.41
CA ASN A 40 -18.90 11.25 1.41
C ASN A 40 -18.48 11.84 0.06
N ASP A 41 -17.61 12.86 0.07
CA ASP A 41 -17.17 13.54 -1.15
C ASP A 41 -15.84 13.03 -1.70
N VAL A 42 -15.36 11.90 -1.19
CA VAL A 42 -14.18 11.21 -1.72
C VAL A 42 -14.66 10.04 -2.56
N LYS A 43 -14.21 10.00 -3.81
CA LYS A 43 -14.54 8.90 -4.73
C LYS A 43 -13.41 7.88 -4.70
N LEU A 44 -13.73 6.65 -4.31
CA LEU A 44 -12.78 5.54 -4.34
C LEU A 44 -13.10 4.61 -5.51
N SER A 45 -12.07 4.32 -6.31
CA SER A 45 -12.18 3.40 -7.44
C SER A 45 -11.10 2.34 -7.29
N ILE A 46 -11.49 1.08 -7.14
CA ILE A 46 -10.57 -0.04 -6.99
C ILE A 46 -10.78 -1.01 -8.14
N SER A 47 -9.67 -1.44 -8.78
CA SER A 47 -9.70 -2.42 -9.85
C SER A 47 -10.38 -3.72 -9.39
N SER A 48 -11.18 -4.31 -10.27
CA SER A 48 -11.80 -5.62 -10.04
C SER A 48 -11.11 -6.71 -10.87
N LYS A 49 -9.90 -6.45 -11.36
CA LYS A 49 -9.17 -7.38 -12.21
C LYS A 49 -8.79 -8.65 -11.44
N SER A 50 -9.05 -9.79 -12.08
CA SER A 50 -8.67 -11.10 -11.53
C SER A 50 -7.21 -11.38 -11.88
N CYS A 51 -6.37 -11.55 -10.86
CA CYS A 51 -4.94 -11.84 -11.01
C CYS A 51 -4.52 -12.90 -10.01
N ARG A 52 -4.01 -14.03 -10.49
CA ARG A 52 -3.45 -15.06 -9.62
C ARG A 52 -1.97 -14.79 -9.37
N VAL A 53 -1.58 -14.80 -8.12
CA VAL A 53 -0.20 -14.54 -7.68
C VAL A 53 0.20 -15.55 -6.61
N LYS A 54 1.51 -15.70 -6.41
CA LYS A 54 2.05 -16.48 -5.30
C LYS A 54 2.80 -15.53 -4.38
N TRP A 55 2.06 -14.95 -3.45
CA TRP A 55 2.55 -13.95 -2.50
C TRP A 55 2.10 -14.31 -1.08
N ASP A 56 2.53 -13.53 -0.11
CA ASP A 56 1.99 -13.62 1.27
C ASP A 56 0.71 -12.80 1.33
N GLU A 57 -0.43 -13.45 1.28
CA GLU A 57 -1.74 -12.81 1.19
C GLU A 57 -1.99 -11.85 2.36
N THR A 58 -1.67 -12.26 3.58
CA THR A 58 -1.88 -11.44 4.78
C THR A 58 -1.03 -10.17 4.72
N LYS A 59 0.22 -10.29 4.31
CA LYS A 59 1.13 -9.14 4.22
C LYS A 59 0.76 -8.19 3.08
N ILE A 60 0.34 -8.72 1.95
CA ILE A 60 -0.13 -7.90 0.83
C ILE A 60 -1.37 -7.12 1.22
N ARG A 61 -2.30 -7.74 1.98
CA ARG A 61 -3.48 -7.03 2.49
C ARG A 61 -3.06 -5.84 3.36
N VAL A 62 -2.07 -6.01 4.22
CA VAL A 62 -1.54 -4.92 5.07
C VAL A 62 -1.01 -3.78 4.21
N ILE A 63 -0.23 -4.10 3.16
CA ILE A 63 0.32 -3.08 2.26
C ILE A 63 -0.79 -2.27 1.59
N LEU A 64 -1.74 -2.95 0.97
CA LEU A 64 -2.80 -2.28 0.21
C LEU A 64 -3.70 -1.46 1.12
N THR A 65 -4.00 -1.96 2.32
CA THR A 65 -4.76 -1.21 3.32
C THR A 65 -4.04 0.06 3.71
N ASN A 66 -2.74 -0.01 4.00
CA ASN A 66 -1.95 1.15 4.38
C ASN A 66 -1.89 2.20 3.27
N LEU A 67 -1.65 1.77 2.03
CA LEU A 67 -1.55 2.70 0.91
C LEU A 67 -2.88 3.39 0.62
N LEU A 68 -3.99 2.64 0.67
CA LEU A 68 -5.31 3.21 0.44
C LEU A 68 -5.73 4.15 1.57
N GLN A 69 -5.48 3.79 2.82
CA GLN A 69 -5.76 4.67 3.96
C GLN A 69 -4.94 5.96 3.90
N ASN A 70 -3.66 5.87 3.54
CA ASN A 70 -2.81 7.04 3.34
C ASN A 70 -3.36 7.94 2.23
N ALA A 71 -3.79 7.37 1.13
CA ALA A 71 -4.34 8.12 0.01
C ALA A 71 -5.65 8.82 0.41
N ILE A 72 -6.53 8.13 1.11
CA ILE A 72 -7.80 8.71 1.58
C ILE A 72 -7.52 9.87 2.55
N GLN A 73 -6.58 9.72 3.48
CA GLN A 73 -6.20 10.78 4.40
C GLN A 73 -5.60 11.98 3.68
N SER A 74 -4.77 11.74 2.66
CA SER A 74 -4.14 12.79 1.87
C SER A 74 -5.17 13.65 1.13
N VAL A 75 -6.19 13.02 0.59
CA VAL A 75 -7.28 13.70 -0.13
C VAL A 75 -8.11 14.59 0.82
N GLY A 76 -8.31 14.15 2.05
CA GLY A 76 -9.10 14.88 3.04
C GLY A 76 -10.58 14.70 2.82
N VAL A 77 -11.33 15.83 2.69
CA VAL A 77 -12.80 15.78 2.66
C VAL A 77 -13.37 15.62 1.26
N GLU A 78 -12.62 15.95 0.23
CA GLU A 78 -13.09 15.95 -1.16
C GLU A 78 -11.96 15.55 -2.11
N GLY A 79 -12.27 14.69 -3.06
CA GLY A 79 -11.34 14.28 -4.09
C GLY A 79 -11.51 12.84 -4.51
N SER A 80 -10.42 12.22 -4.99
CA SER A 80 -10.48 10.86 -5.52
C SER A 80 -9.24 10.04 -5.18
N VAL A 81 -9.46 8.73 -5.04
CA VAL A 81 -8.42 7.73 -4.87
C VAL A 81 -8.70 6.59 -5.85
N LYS A 82 -7.68 6.16 -6.56
CA LYS A 82 -7.82 5.07 -7.54
C LYS A 82 -6.70 4.04 -7.33
N LEU A 83 -7.09 2.77 -7.26
CA LEU A 83 -6.14 1.66 -7.31
C LEU A 83 -6.30 0.94 -8.64
N GLY A 84 -5.22 0.91 -9.42
CA GLY A 84 -5.18 0.24 -10.71
C GLY A 84 -4.23 -0.96 -10.69
N ILE A 85 -4.54 -1.96 -11.52
CA ILE A 85 -3.71 -3.16 -11.69
C ILE A 85 -3.33 -3.27 -13.17
N SER A 86 -2.05 -3.47 -13.43
CA SER A 86 -1.53 -3.80 -14.75
C SER A 86 -0.78 -5.12 -14.66
N GLU A 87 -1.02 -6.00 -15.60
CA GLU A 87 -0.47 -7.35 -15.59
C GLU A 87 0.28 -7.63 -16.89
N SER A 88 1.52 -8.12 -16.77
CA SER A 88 2.25 -8.70 -17.89
C SER A 88 2.40 -10.20 -17.66
N ALA A 89 3.14 -10.90 -18.52
CA ALA A 89 3.32 -12.35 -18.39
C ALA A 89 3.89 -12.75 -17.02
N GLU A 90 4.80 -11.95 -16.46
CA GLU A 90 5.50 -12.30 -15.22
C GLU A 90 5.36 -11.28 -14.10
N LEU A 91 4.87 -10.08 -14.38
CA LEU A 91 4.92 -8.96 -13.45
C LEU A 91 3.53 -8.38 -13.21
N ILE A 92 3.25 -8.06 -11.95
CA ILE A 92 2.08 -7.29 -11.55
C ILE A 92 2.55 -5.89 -11.14
N THR A 93 1.88 -4.88 -11.67
CA THR A 93 2.07 -3.48 -11.28
C THR A 93 0.80 -2.98 -10.63
N ILE A 94 0.90 -2.50 -9.39
CA ILE A 94 -0.22 -1.93 -8.63
C ILE A 94 0.06 -0.44 -8.46
N SER A 95 -0.90 0.40 -8.83
CA SER A 95 -0.77 1.85 -8.69
C SER A 95 -1.88 2.38 -7.79
N VAL A 96 -1.51 3.19 -6.80
CA VAL A 96 -2.48 3.91 -5.96
C VAL A 96 -2.28 5.39 -6.21
N ILE A 97 -3.30 6.02 -6.80
CA ILE A 97 -3.27 7.41 -7.25
C ILE A 97 -4.26 8.21 -6.41
N ASP A 98 -3.82 9.33 -5.86
CA ASP A 98 -4.73 10.22 -5.12
C ASP A 98 -4.65 11.66 -5.63
N SER A 99 -5.73 12.40 -5.44
CA SER A 99 -5.86 13.79 -5.84
C SER A 99 -5.44 14.78 -4.75
N GLY A 100 -4.78 14.30 -3.69
CA GLY A 100 -4.32 15.15 -2.60
C GLY A 100 -3.21 16.12 -3.02
N PRO A 101 -2.70 16.90 -2.06
CA PRO A 101 -1.73 17.95 -2.36
C PRO A 101 -0.35 17.45 -2.78
N GLY A 102 -0.11 16.16 -2.66
CA GLY A 102 1.21 15.61 -2.98
C GLY A 102 2.14 15.58 -1.78
N ILE A 103 3.35 15.10 -2.02
CA ILE A 103 4.39 14.97 -1.01
C ILE A 103 5.45 16.04 -1.30
N PRO A 104 5.86 16.85 -0.29
CA PRO A 104 6.95 17.81 -0.50
C PRO A 104 8.19 17.09 -1.07
N GLU A 105 8.84 17.70 -2.03
CA GLU A 105 9.98 17.07 -2.71
C GLU A 105 11.12 16.69 -1.74
N GLU A 106 11.35 17.51 -0.72
CA GLU A 106 12.34 17.23 0.31
C GLU A 106 12.00 15.99 1.14
N ASN A 107 10.74 15.53 1.11
CA ASN A 107 10.28 14.36 1.87
C ASN A 107 10.21 13.08 1.03
N ILE A 108 10.17 13.17 -0.30
CA ILE A 108 9.95 12.00 -1.17
C ILE A 108 10.93 10.86 -0.89
N GLU A 109 12.20 11.17 -0.69
CA GLU A 109 13.21 10.15 -0.39
C GLU A 109 13.11 9.60 1.03
N LYS A 110 12.44 10.32 1.93
CA LYS A 110 12.37 9.99 3.35
C LYS A 110 11.12 9.24 3.76
N ILE A 111 10.08 9.22 2.92
CA ILE A 111 8.78 8.69 3.34
C ILE A 111 8.79 7.20 3.65
N PHE A 112 9.77 6.46 3.14
CA PHE A 112 9.93 5.04 3.43
C PHE A 112 10.90 4.77 4.60
N GLU A 113 11.49 5.81 5.18
CA GLU A 113 12.36 5.65 6.34
C GLU A 113 11.52 5.34 7.58
N PRO A 114 11.99 4.41 8.46
CA PRO A 114 11.29 4.13 9.70
C PRO A 114 11.13 5.39 10.54
N LEU A 115 9.95 5.54 11.16
CA LEU A 115 9.58 6.65 12.05
C LEU A 115 9.44 8.01 11.36
N PHE A 116 9.67 8.11 10.05
CA PHE A 116 9.38 9.35 9.33
C PHE A 116 7.87 9.53 9.19
N THR A 117 7.33 10.66 9.62
CA THR A 117 5.92 11.00 9.43
C THR A 117 5.72 12.50 9.53
N THR A 118 4.80 13.03 8.72
CA THR A 118 4.30 14.40 8.82
C THR A 118 2.95 14.46 9.54
N LYS A 119 2.42 13.31 9.96
CA LYS A 119 1.13 13.19 10.63
C LYS A 119 1.32 13.22 12.15
N LYS A 120 0.47 13.96 12.85
CA LYS A 120 0.57 14.10 14.32
C LYS A 120 0.36 12.79 15.06
N THR A 121 -0.43 11.87 14.51
CA THR A 121 -0.79 10.60 15.16
C THR A 121 -0.14 9.38 14.54
N GLY A 122 0.66 9.55 13.48
CA GLY A 122 1.30 8.44 12.80
C GLY A 122 2.61 8.04 13.47
N THR A 123 2.94 6.74 13.41
CA THR A 123 4.23 6.21 13.90
C THR A 123 5.36 6.40 12.88
N GLY A 124 5.03 6.65 11.61
CA GLY A 124 6.01 6.65 10.52
C GLY A 124 6.46 5.26 10.10
N LEU A 125 5.78 4.20 10.54
CA LEU A 125 6.17 2.82 10.24
C LEU A 125 5.34 2.17 9.14
N GLY A 126 4.18 2.73 8.79
CA GLY A 126 3.30 2.15 7.77
C GLY A 126 3.97 1.97 6.43
N LEU A 127 4.58 3.03 5.88
CA LEU A 127 5.27 2.97 4.59
C LEU A 127 6.58 2.20 4.68
N ALA A 128 7.32 2.30 5.79
CA ALA A 128 8.54 1.53 6.01
C ALA A 128 8.23 0.03 6.03
N SER A 129 7.15 -0.38 6.71
CA SER A 129 6.70 -1.77 6.73
C SER A 129 6.31 -2.25 5.33
N CYS A 130 5.60 -1.42 4.56
CA CYS A 130 5.24 -1.74 3.18
C CYS A 130 6.49 -2.00 2.34
N LYS A 131 7.47 -1.11 2.42
CA LYS A 131 8.71 -1.27 1.67
C LYS A 131 9.44 -2.56 2.07
N GLN A 132 9.53 -2.86 3.36
CA GLN A 132 10.17 -4.08 3.84
C GLN A 132 9.49 -5.33 3.27
N ILE A 133 8.17 -5.38 3.33
CA ILE A 133 7.41 -6.53 2.82
C ILE A 133 7.60 -6.67 1.30
N ILE A 134 7.56 -5.56 0.58
CA ILE A 134 7.74 -5.57 -0.87
C ILE A 134 9.15 -6.01 -1.23
N ASP A 135 10.17 -5.54 -0.52
CA ASP A 135 11.55 -5.97 -0.71
C ASP A 135 11.69 -7.49 -0.48
N MET A 136 11.03 -8.02 0.55
CA MET A 136 11.03 -9.47 0.84
C MET A 136 10.32 -10.28 -0.25
N HIS A 137 9.39 -9.68 -0.98
CA HIS A 137 8.78 -10.29 -2.17
C HIS A 137 9.64 -10.13 -3.43
N GLY A 138 10.80 -9.50 -3.33
CA GLY A 138 11.67 -9.24 -4.48
C GLY A 138 11.16 -8.15 -5.40
N GLY A 139 10.20 -7.35 -4.95
CA GLY A 139 9.62 -6.26 -5.72
C GLY A 139 10.20 -4.90 -5.39
N ASN A 140 9.57 -3.86 -5.90
CA ASN A 140 9.91 -2.49 -5.52
C ASN A 140 8.68 -1.63 -5.39
N ILE A 141 8.81 -0.53 -4.64
CA ILE A 141 7.79 0.50 -4.49
C ILE A 141 8.42 1.85 -4.77
N THR A 142 7.73 2.67 -5.55
CA THR A 142 8.15 4.03 -5.87
C THR A 142 6.99 4.99 -5.66
N VAL A 143 7.31 6.28 -5.57
CA VAL A 143 6.31 7.33 -5.46
C VAL A 143 6.69 8.50 -6.34
N LYS A 144 5.68 9.14 -6.92
CA LYS A 144 5.83 10.39 -7.66
C LYS A 144 4.62 11.28 -7.44
N ASN A 145 4.79 12.58 -7.67
CA ASN A 145 3.70 13.56 -7.60
C ASN A 145 3.09 13.82 -8.98
N ASN A 146 2.00 14.60 -8.98
CA ASN A 146 1.32 15.19 -10.14
C ASN A 146 0.66 14.17 -11.07
N PRO A 147 -0.29 13.39 -10.58
CA PRO A 147 -0.79 13.26 -9.20
C PRO A 147 0.07 12.34 -8.34
N THR A 148 -0.10 12.39 -7.03
CA THR A 148 0.59 11.49 -6.12
C THR A 148 0.27 10.05 -6.47
N THR A 149 1.30 9.26 -6.79
CA THR A 149 1.14 7.89 -7.26
C THR A 149 2.17 7.01 -6.60
N PHE A 150 1.70 6.02 -5.83
CA PHE A 150 2.53 4.94 -5.33
C PHE A 150 2.43 3.77 -6.32
N THR A 151 3.57 3.26 -6.76
CA THR A 151 3.63 2.15 -7.73
C THR A 151 4.41 1.00 -7.13
N ILE A 152 3.76 -0.18 -7.09
CA ILE A 152 4.38 -1.42 -6.63
C ILE A 152 4.54 -2.34 -7.83
N LYS A 153 5.73 -2.94 -7.97
CA LYS A 153 5.99 -3.94 -9.00
C LYS A 153 6.53 -5.20 -8.34
N ILE A 154 5.84 -6.31 -8.53
CA ILE A 154 6.22 -7.60 -7.95
C ILE A 154 6.01 -8.70 -8.99
N SER A 155 6.95 -9.63 -9.10
CA SER A 155 6.77 -10.84 -9.91
C SER A 155 5.56 -11.63 -9.41
N LYS A 156 4.78 -12.20 -10.33
CA LYS A 156 3.63 -13.06 -9.97
C LYS A 156 4.04 -14.25 -9.13
N ASN A 157 5.27 -14.70 -9.27
CA ASN A 157 5.80 -15.88 -8.60
C ASN A 157 7.23 -15.61 -8.15
N PRO A 158 7.41 -14.76 -7.11
CA PRO A 158 8.76 -14.46 -6.64
C PRO A 158 9.42 -15.69 -6.03
N LYS A 159 10.74 -15.73 -6.07
CA LYS A 159 11.50 -16.79 -5.43
C LYS A 159 11.49 -16.59 -3.92
N SER A 160 11.09 -17.63 -3.22
CA SER A 160 11.06 -17.62 -1.75
C SER A 160 12.46 -17.81 -1.18
#